data_228408257fae3332b392c4aacca203e7
#
_entry.id   228408257fae3332b392c4aacca203e7
#
_cell.length_a   1.000
_cell.length_b   1.000
_cell.length_c   1.000
_cell.angle_alpha   90.00
_cell.angle_beta   90.00
_cell.angle_gamma   90.00
#
_symmetry.space_group_name_H-M   'P 1'
#
loop_
_entity.id
_entity.type
_entity.pdbx_description
1 polymer ?
#
loop_
_entity_poly.entity_id
_entity_poly.type
_entity_poly.pdbx_seq_one_letter_code
_entity_poly.pdbx_strand_id
1 'polypeptide(L)'
;MACRVMCSFLLLISLTFSLVAVADDDTAIGRKAFDQACAGCHSDTPIPRAMSPAQMAELPPEKIFKAQTQGMMLLQASGLTEIEQRALAIYVSKISWGSVKEEKADEKLTQCDASPALAADTLDEPHWSGWGLDLDNTHFQPIERAGLTAADLKNLELKWAFGYAGATTVTTQPAVAGGRIYLGGPNGGIYALDAETGCAHWKFDTPGAVRGAILITRFQDGRFVLFAGDRKAWFYAIDANTGELLWKDKADDHAWAIITASPALYDDVVYVGLSSFEELAGGSDQYECCTFRGSVIAYESVTGKRLWKSSTVQEPMVKTRKLANGTQLWGPSGVAVWSQPTIDPKGGVLYVTTGDSYSVPASATSDAIVAMDLKSGEIKWHVQTFKDDAFTTACVVPNADPVQQEGCGPDVDYGSSAILRTLTDGRRILIAGQKSGMMYALDPDSNGKILWQKRLSPGGVLGGIEWGFAADEKRVYVPISDVWEASSAPGHAGGIYALNFADGSEVWNTPAAKPDCLDRAGCNAGQPAAATLIPGVLFSGSMDGHMRAYDPATGEVIWDVD
;
A
#
# COMPACT_ATOMS: atom_id res chain seq x y z
N MET A 1 -7.25 -2.70 -81.64
CA MET A 1 -6.60 -3.48 -80.57
C MET A 1 -5.41 -2.67 -80.08
N ALA A 2 -5.62 -1.68 -79.28
CA ALA A 2 -4.58 -0.99 -78.51
C ALA A 2 -5.23 0.07 -77.61
N CYS A 3 -5.83 -0.31 -76.51
CA CYS A 3 -6.28 0.63 -75.45
C CYS A 3 -6.76 -0.14 -74.20
N ARG A 4 -5.87 -0.94 -73.59
CA ARG A 4 -6.20 -1.65 -72.30
C ARG A 4 -5.00 -1.93 -71.39
N VAL A 5 -3.88 -1.24 -71.52
CA VAL A 5 -2.68 -1.47 -70.70
C VAL A 5 -2.23 -0.26 -69.85
N MET A 6 -2.93 0.88 -69.89
CA MET A 6 -2.45 2.09 -69.22
C MET A 6 -3.23 2.53 -67.96
N CYS A 7 -4.13 1.69 -67.41
CA CYS A 7 -4.91 2.04 -66.20
C CYS A 7 -4.53 1.28 -64.91
N SER A 8 -3.55 0.35 -64.95
CA SER A 8 -3.17 -0.42 -63.77
C SER A 8 -1.94 0.05 -63.01
N PHE A 9 -1.28 1.10 -63.46
CA PHE A 9 -0.03 1.59 -62.81
C PHE A 9 -0.21 2.85 -61.93
N LEU A 10 -1.41 3.47 -61.91
CA LEU A 10 -1.68 4.66 -61.12
C LEU A 10 -2.37 4.43 -59.78
N LEU A 11 -2.75 3.18 -59.44
CA LEU A 11 -3.39 2.86 -58.15
C LEU A 11 -2.43 2.31 -57.08
N LEU A 12 -1.15 2.05 -57.41
CA LEU A 12 -0.16 1.55 -56.44
C LEU A 12 0.72 2.62 -55.76
N ILE A 13 0.65 3.86 -56.22
CA ILE A 13 1.48 4.98 -55.67
C ILE A 13 0.74 5.76 -54.56
N SER A 14 -0.58 5.64 -54.42
CA SER A 14 -1.35 6.39 -53.43
C SER A 14 -1.48 5.67 -52.07
N LEU A 15 -1.08 4.36 -51.92
CA LEU A 15 -1.15 3.65 -50.64
C LEU A 15 0.13 3.72 -49.78
N THR A 16 1.26 4.14 -50.37
CA THR A 16 2.52 4.24 -49.61
C THR A 16 2.74 5.58 -48.91
N PHE A 17 1.99 6.65 -49.30
CA PHE A 17 2.13 7.97 -48.68
C PHE A 17 1.33 8.13 -47.38
N SER A 18 0.31 7.30 -47.12
CA SER A 18 -0.51 7.42 -45.91
C SER A 18 0.12 6.72 -44.66
N LEU A 19 1.04 5.78 -44.85
CA LEU A 19 1.70 5.09 -43.74
C LEU A 19 2.87 5.87 -43.14
N VAL A 20 3.51 6.76 -43.93
CA VAL A 20 4.63 7.58 -43.42
C VAL A 20 4.13 8.78 -42.62
N ALA A 21 2.96 9.35 -42.99
CA ALA A 21 2.40 10.50 -42.28
C ALA A 21 1.86 10.16 -40.87
N VAL A 22 1.40 8.92 -40.65
CA VAL A 22 0.91 8.49 -39.34
C VAL A 22 2.06 8.23 -38.37
N ALA A 23 3.20 7.72 -38.84
CA ALA A 23 4.37 7.48 -38.01
C ALA A 23 5.09 8.77 -37.55
N ASP A 24 5.05 9.84 -38.35
CA ASP A 24 5.64 11.13 -38.00
C ASP A 24 4.78 11.86 -36.93
N ASP A 25 3.46 11.72 -36.99
CA ASP A 25 2.53 12.36 -36.06
C ASP A 25 2.60 11.73 -34.67
N ASP A 26 2.62 10.41 -34.57
CA ASP A 26 2.79 9.68 -33.30
C ASP A 26 4.14 10.02 -32.63
N THR A 27 5.20 10.19 -33.40
CA THR A 27 6.53 10.56 -32.88
C THR A 27 6.55 11.98 -32.32
N ALA A 28 5.86 12.93 -32.98
CA ALA A 28 5.76 14.30 -32.51
C ALA A 28 4.91 14.43 -31.24
N ILE A 29 3.77 13.73 -31.19
CA ILE A 29 2.90 13.65 -30.00
C ILE A 29 3.67 13.01 -28.83
N GLY A 30 4.32 11.89 -29.07
CA GLY A 30 5.07 11.17 -28.05
C GLY A 30 6.24 11.96 -27.47
N ARG A 31 6.97 12.69 -28.33
CA ARG A 31 8.04 13.59 -27.90
C ARG A 31 7.50 14.71 -27.00
N LYS A 32 6.42 15.37 -27.43
CA LYS A 32 5.79 16.43 -26.65
C LYS A 32 5.34 15.92 -25.27
N ALA A 33 4.68 14.76 -25.23
CA ALA A 33 4.24 14.15 -23.99
C ALA A 33 5.43 13.78 -23.08
N PHE A 34 6.53 13.24 -23.63
CA PHE A 34 7.74 12.95 -22.88
C PHE A 34 8.38 14.22 -22.30
N ASP A 35 8.54 15.26 -23.12
CA ASP A 35 9.14 16.54 -22.69
C ASP A 35 8.31 17.19 -21.56
N GLN A 36 6.99 17.03 -21.59
CA GLN A 36 6.08 17.60 -20.59
C GLN A 36 6.04 16.80 -19.27
N ALA A 37 5.98 15.48 -19.33
CA ALA A 37 5.65 14.64 -18.17
C ALA A 37 6.84 13.81 -17.64
N CYS A 38 7.87 13.54 -18.44
CA CYS A 38 8.88 12.55 -18.15
C CYS A 38 10.32 13.07 -18.12
N ALA A 39 10.65 14.05 -18.98
CA ALA A 39 12.04 14.52 -19.19
C ALA A 39 12.68 15.08 -17.92
N GLY A 40 11.88 15.61 -16.97
CA GLY A 40 12.39 16.14 -15.70
C GLY A 40 13.08 15.10 -14.82
N CYS A 41 12.61 13.84 -14.92
CA CYS A 41 13.19 12.72 -14.15
C CYS A 41 14.03 11.79 -15.03
N HIS A 42 13.60 11.57 -16.27
CA HIS A 42 14.25 10.69 -17.24
C HIS A 42 15.09 11.49 -18.24
N SER A 43 16.29 11.86 -17.83
CA SER A 43 17.26 12.63 -18.64
C SER A 43 18.56 11.82 -18.82
N ASP A 44 19.53 12.39 -19.53
CA ASP A 44 20.87 11.78 -19.63
C ASP A 44 21.60 11.75 -18.27
N THR A 45 21.18 12.62 -17.35
CA THR A 45 21.57 12.58 -15.92
C THR A 45 20.30 12.38 -15.09
N PRO A 46 19.78 11.14 -15.03
CA PRO A 46 18.51 10.89 -14.37
C PRO A 46 18.62 11.09 -12.85
N ILE A 47 17.49 11.47 -12.25
CA ILE A 47 17.40 11.45 -10.77
C ILE A 47 17.55 10.00 -10.26
N PRO A 48 17.96 9.79 -9.01
CA PRO A 48 18.04 8.45 -8.43
C PRO A 48 16.74 7.66 -8.67
N ARG A 49 16.87 6.41 -9.11
CA ARG A 49 15.79 5.48 -9.50
C ARG A 49 15.10 5.74 -10.85
N ALA A 50 15.30 6.85 -11.52
CA ALA A 50 14.78 7.03 -12.86
C ALA A 50 15.70 6.37 -13.90
N MET A 51 15.11 5.66 -14.84
CA MET A 51 15.84 5.10 -15.98
C MET A 51 16.25 6.24 -16.92
N SER A 52 17.45 6.17 -17.49
CA SER A 52 17.82 7.09 -18.59
C SER A 52 17.00 6.78 -19.85
N PRO A 53 16.87 7.74 -20.80
CA PRO A 53 16.22 7.48 -22.09
C PRO A 53 16.82 6.28 -22.83
N ALA A 54 18.13 6.05 -22.72
CA ALA A 54 18.81 4.90 -23.32
C ALA A 54 18.33 3.57 -22.70
N GLN A 55 18.21 3.50 -21.39
CA GLN A 55 17.68 2.32 -20.70
C GLN A 55 16.22 2.07 -21.02
N MET A 56 15.39 3.12 -21.12
CA MET A 56 13.99 2.98 -21.49
C MET A 56 13.82 2.52 -22.94
N ALA A 57 14.73 2.91 -23.84
CA ALA A 57 14.68 2.49 -25.24
C ALA A 57 14.89 0.97 -25.45
N GLU A 58 15.38 0.27 -24.44
CA GLU A 58 15.49 -1.19 -24.45
C GLU A 58 14.18 -1.91 -24.09
N LEU A 59 13.18 -1.16 -23.61
CA LEU A 59 11.89 -1.72 -23.18
C LEU A 59 10.89 -1.75 -24.34
N PRO A 60 10.04 -2.78 -24.45
CA PRO A 60 8.88 -2.76 -25.33
C PRO A 60 7.94 -1.59 -25.03
N PRO A 61 7.30 -0.97 -26.03
CA PRO A 61 6.41 0.16 -25.80
C PRO A 61 5.20 -0.22 -24.93
N GLU A 62 4.73 -1.45 -25.01
CA GLU A 62 3.65 -1.97 -24.16
C GLU A 62 4.04 -1.96 -22.67
N LYS A 63 5.30 -2.26 -22.36
CA LYS A 63 5.82 -2.23 -20.98
C LYS A 63 5.90 -0.81 -20.45
N ILE A 64 6.33 0.13 -21.28
CA ILE A 64 6.36 1.56 -20.95
C ILE A 64 4.92 2.08 -20.73
N PHE A 65 3.99 1.73 -21.62
CA PHE A 65 2.58 2.10 -21.50
C PHE A 65 1.95 1.49 -20.23
N LYS A 66 2.25 0.23 -19.92
CA LYS A 66 1.80 -0.40 -18.68
C LYS A 66 2.34 0.31 -17.43
N ALA A 67 3.59 0.77 -17.46
CA ALA A 67 4.15 1.57 -16.37
C ALA A 67 3.39 2.89 -16.16
N GLN A 68 2.88 3.51 -17.23
CA GLN A 68 2.10 4.74 -17.21
C GLN A 68 0.64 4.54 -16.78
N THR A 69 0.04 3.40 -17.07
CA THR A 69 -1.41 3.15 -16.87
C THR A 69 -1.71 2.30 -15.64
N GLN A 70 -0.76 1.50 -15.16
CA GLN A 70 -0.95 0.53 -14.09
C GLN A 70 0.28 0.42 -13.16
N GLY A 71 1.39 1.07 -13.50
CA GLY A 71 2.67 0.93 -12.81
C GLY A 71 3.15 2.21 -12.12
N MET A 72 4.47 2.28 -11.90
CA MET A 72 5.12 3.34 -11.12
C MET A 72 5.03 4.73 -11.76
N MET A 73 4.78 4.83 -13.06
CA MET A 73 4.64 6.10 -13.80
C MET A 73 3.17 6.55 -13.95
N LEU A 74 2.24 5.87 -13.29
CA LEU A 74 0.81 6.22 -13.33
C LEU A 74 0.57 7.68 -12.93
N LEU A 75 1.30 8.16 -11.93
CA LEU A 75 1.26 9.54 -11.43
C LEU A 75 1.68 10.54 -12.48
N GLN A 76 2.87 10.36 -13.02
CA GLN A 76 3.50 11.28 -13.96
C GLN A 76 2.74 11.32 -15.28
N ALA A 77 2.06 10.22 -15.63
CA ALA A 77 1.28 10.08 -16.84
C ALA A 77 -0.22 10.40 -16.67
N SER A 78 -0.68 10.74 -15.46
CA SER A 78 -2.11 10.97 -15.18
C SER A 78 -2.73 12.15 -15.96
N GLY A 79 -1.92 13.13 -16.34
CA GLY A 79 -2.32 14.26 -17.19
C GLY A 79 -2.28 13.99 -18.69
N LEU A 80 -1.88 12.79 -19.12
CA LEU A 80 -1.80 12.40 -20.52
C LEU A 80 -3.03 11.57 -20.93
N THR A 81 -3.54 11.85 -22.12
CA THR A 81 -4.55 10.98 -22.75
C THR A 81 -3.94 9.63 -23.13
N GLU A 82 -4.78 8.60 -23.30
CA GLU A 82 -4.31 7.27 -23.73
C GLU A 82 -3.53 7.33 -25.06
N ILE A 83 -3.92 8.21 -25.98
CA ILE A 83 -3.21 8.44 -27.24
C ILE A 83 -1.80 8.99 -26.98
N GLU A 84 -1.67 9.97 -26.12
CA GLU A 84 -0.38 10.56 -25.74
C GLU A 84 0.50 9.57 -24.98
N GLN A 85 -0.07 8.80 -24.05
CA GLN A 85 0.65 7.74 -23.32
C GLN A 85 1.18 6.66 -24.27
N ARG A 86 0.39 6.25 -25.25
CA ARG A 86 0.79 5.27 -26.26
C ARG A 86 1.85 5.84 -27.20
N ALA A 87 1.67 7.05 -27.68
CA ALA A 87 2.64 7.74 -28.54
C ALA A 87 3.98 7.97 -27.81
N LEU A 88 3.94 8.35 -26.54
CA LEU A 88 5.12 8.46 -25.67
C LEU A 88 5.85 7.12 -25.53
N ALA A 89 5.13 6.04 -25.29
CA ALA A 89 5.71 4.71 -25.15
C ALA A 89 6.46 4.29 -26.44
N ILE A 90 5.88 4.56 -27.62
CA ILE A 90 6.51 4.30 -28.93
C ILE A 90 7.73 5.23 -29.14
N TYR A 91 7.60 6.51 -28.81
CA TYR A 91 8.68 7.49 -28.95
C TYR A 91 9.91 7.12 -28.15
N VAL A 92 9.72 6.72 -26.89
CA VAL A 92 10.80 6.37 -25.96
C VAL A 92 11.45 5.06 -26.33
N SER A 93 10.66 4.01 -26.59
CA SER A 93 11.16 2.67 -26.93
C SER A 93 11.82 2.62 -28.31
N LYS A 94 11.45 3.54 -29.23
CA LYS A 94 11.83 3.49 -30.65
C LYS A 94 11.44 2.17 -31.33
N ILE A 95 10.53 1.44 -30.75
CA ILE A 95 10.01 0.15 -31.20
C ILE A 95 8.53 0.34 -31.57
N SER A 96 8.12 -0.25 -32.70
CA SER A 96 6.72 -0.16 -33.12
C SER A 96 5.82 -0.97 -32.18
N TRP A 97 4.65 -0.42 -31.89
CA TRP A 97 3.64 -1.10 -31.09
C TRP A 97 3.25 -2.47 -31.66
N GLY A 98 3.18 -3.49 -30.82
CA GLY A 98 2.84 -4.86 -31.21
C GLY A 98 3.94 -5.61 -31.97
N SER A 99 5.14 -5.02 -32.16
CA SER A 99 6.25 -5.67 -32.85
C SER A 99 7.01 -6.65 -31.95
N VAL A 100 6.98 -6.42 -30.63
CA VAL A 100 7.50 -7.35 -29.64
C VAL A 100 6.31 -8.17 -29.14
N LYS A 101 6.29 -9.47 -29.38
CA LYS A 101 5.36 -10.33 -28.68
C LYS A 101 5.72 -10.23 -27.20
N GLU A 102 4.82 -9.62 -26.40
CA GLU A 102 4.89 -9.86 -24.96
C GLU A 102 4.87 -11.39 -24.78
N GLU A 103 5.99 -11.96 -24.43
CA GLU A 103 5.95 -13.20 -23.70
C GLU A 103 5.20 -12.82 -22.42
N LYS A 104 3.90 -13.12 -22.37
CA LYS A 104 3.23 -13.24 -21.09
C LYS A 104 4.14 -14.16 -20.32
N ALA A 105 4.80 -13.63 -19.30
CA ALA A 105 5.49 -14.48 -18.35
C ALA A 105 4.40 -15.45 -17.89
N ASP A 106 4.40 -16.63 -18.49
CA ASP A 106 3.47 -17.69 -18.11
C ASP A 106 3.77 -17.94 -16.64
N GLU A 107 2.84 -17.56 -15.79
CA GLU A 107 2.90 -17.87 -14.38
C GLU A 107 2.78 -19.39 -14.26
N LYS A 108 3.90 -20.08 -14.47
CA LYS A 108 3.98 -21.53 -14.25
C LYS A 108 4.00 -21.77 -12.76
N LEU A 109 2.82 -21.75 -12.17
CA LEU A 109 2.65 -22.22 -10.80
C LEU A 109 2.90 -23.74 -10.79
N THR A 110 3.92 -24.15 -10.08
CA THR A 110 4.10 -25.57 -9.74
C THR A 110 2.96 -25.95 -8.82
N GLN A 111 2.04 -26.79 -9.30
CA GLN A 111 0.94 -27.29 -8.49
C GLN A 111 1.45 -28.36 -7.53
N CYS A 112 0.87 -28.40 -6.33
CA CYS A 112 1.13 -29.47 -5.38
C CYS A 112 0.47 -30.77 -5.85
N ASP A 113 1.14 -31.90 -5.63
CA ASP A 113 0.59 -33.23 -5.97
C ASP A 113 -0.65 -33.57 -5.13
N ALA A 114 -0.76 -33.01 -3.93
CA ALA A 114 -1.88 -33.18 -3.02
C ALA A 114 -2.20 -31.87 -2.27
N SER A 115 -3.48 -31.66 -1.98
CA SER A 115 -3.98 -30.51 -1.22
C SER A 115 -4.87 -31.00 -0.07
N PRO A 116 -4.28 -31.55 1.01
CA PRO A 116 -5.06 -32.04 2.14
C PRO A 116 -5.83 -30.88 2.79
N ALA A 117 -7.03 -31.16 3.31
CA ALA A 117 -7.79 -30.17 4.05
C ALA A 117 -7.03 -29.76 5.36
N LEU A 118 -7.21 -28.51 5.76
CA LEU A 118 -6.68 -28.01 7.03
C LEU A 118 -7.27 -28.81 8.19
N ALA A 119 -6.45 -29.15 9.16
CA ALA A 119 -6.88 -29.83 10.38
C ALA A 119 -7.77 -28.90 11.23
N ALA A 120 -8.68 -29.47 12.01
CA ALA A 120 -9.63 -28.68 12.80
C ALA A 120 -8.96 -27.76 13.82
N ASP A 121 -7.79 -28.11 14.30
CA ASP A 121 -6.96 -27.38 15.28
C ASP A 121 -5.94 -26.43 14.63
N THR A 122 -5.99 -26.22 13.32
CA THR A 122 -5.00 -25.41 12.56
C THR A 122 -4.73 -24.03 13.19
N LEU A 123 -5.74 -23.34 13.73
CA LEU A 123 -5.57 -22.03 14.37
C LEU A 123 -5.29 -22.12 15.88
N ASP A 124 -5.26 -23.33 16.45
CA ASP A 124 -4.77 -23.59 17.83
C ASP A 124 -3.25 -23.82 17.83
N GLU A 125 -2.69 -24.24 16.69
CA GLU A 125 -1.26 -24.43 16.45
C GLU A 125 -0.56 -23.11 16.06
N PRO A 126 0.77 -23.05 15.99
CA PRO A 126 1.51 -21.87 15.52
C PRO A 126 1.00 -21.36 14.17
N HIS A 127 0.59 -20.08 14.12
CA HIS A 127 0.03 -19.47 12.93
C HIS A 127 0.25 -17.95 12.92
N TRP A 128 0.10 -17.31 11.77
CA TRP A 128 0.02 -15.87 11.57
C TRP A 128 -1.26 -15.56 10.79
N SER A 129 -2.30 -15.10 11.47
CA SER A 129 -3.67 -15.05 10.91
C SER A 129 -4.06 -13.75 10.21
N GLY A 130 -3.21 -12.73 10.21
CA GLY A 130 -3.54 -11.41 9.64
C GLY A 130 -2.47 -10.37 9.90
N TRP A 131 -2.79 -9.08 9.71
CA TRP A 131 -1.83 -7.98 9.80
C TRP A 131 -1.22 -7.84 11.19
N GLY A 132 -2.03 -7.46 12.17
CA GLY A 132 -1.58 -7.14 13.54
C GLY A 132 -1.49 -8.34 14.46
N LEU A 133 -1.92 -9.51 14.01
CA LEU A 133 -2.04 -10.78 14.70
C LEU A 133 -3.19 -10.85 15.71
N ASP A 134 -3.42 -9.79 16.47
CA ASP A 134 -4.47 -9.68 17.50
C ASP A 134 -5.39 -8.47 17.22
N LEU A 135 -6.40 -8.30 18.04
CA LEU A 135 -7.35 -7.18 17.94
C LEU A 135 -6.70 -5.83 18.29
N ASP A 136 -5.62 -5.86 19.06
CA ASP A 136 -4.88 -4.71 19.55
C ASP A 136 -3.80 -4.23 18.56
N ASN A 137 -3.59 -4.96 17.45
CA ASN A 137 -2.57 -4.71 16.40
C ASN A 137 -1.13 -4.66 16.92
N THR A 138 -0.77 -5.53 17.87
CA THR A 138 0.53 -5.46 18.55
C THR A 138 1.72 -5.92 17.72
N HIS A 139 1.50 -6.64 16.63
CA HIS A 139 2.55 -7.28 15.85
C HIS A 139 3.48 -8.17 16.71
N PHE A 140 2.94 -8.68 17.83
CA PHE A 140 3.65 -9.53 18.76
C PHE A 140 3.13 -10.97 18.71
N GLN A 141 4.02 -11.92 18.43
CA GLN A 141 3.71 -13.35 18.45
C GLN A 141 4.27 -13.96 19.75
N PRO A 142 3.43 -14.51 20.64
CA PRO A 142 3.92 -15.16 21.86
C PRO A 142 4.71 -16.42 21.53
N ILE A 143 5.53 -16.89 22.49
CA ILE A 143 6.50 -17.98 22.26
C ILE A 143 5.82 -19.28 21.83
N GLU A 144 4.62 -19.55 22.34
CA GLU A 144 3.84 -20.75 22.04
C GLU A 144 3.41 -20.82 20.56
N ARG A 145 3.38 -19.68 19.89
CA ARG A 145 2.98 -19.55 18.47
C ARG A 145 4.12 -19.16 17.56
N ALA A 146 5.19 -18.56 18.07
CA ALA A 146 6.31 -18.10 17.26
C ALA A 146 7.10 -19.26 16.64
N GLY A 147 7.24 -20.37 17.36
CA GLY A 147 8.02 -21.53 16.91
C GLY A 147 9.50 -21.23 16.66
N LEU A 148 9.99 -20.05 17.08
CA LEU A 148 11.32 -19.51 16.81
C LEU A 148 11.81 -18.74 18.03
N THR A 149 13.10 -18.88 18.37
CA THR A 149 13.79 -18.13 19.42
C THR A 149 15.03 -17.41 18.85
N ALA A 150 15.62 -16.50 19.63
CA ALA A 150 16.87 -15.85 19.24
C ALA A 150 18.03 -16.85 18.99
N ALA A 151 18.03 -17.99 19.69
CA ALA A 151 19.05 -19.02 19.50
C ALA A 151 18.96 -19.74 18.15
N ASP A 152 17.79 -19.73 17.52
CA ASP A 152 17.51 -20.40 16.25
C ASP A 152 17.91 -19.56 15.04
N LEU A 153 18.05 -18.24 15.19
CA LEU A 153 18.33 -17.30 14.08
C LEU A 153 19.54 -17.70 13.26
N LYS A 154 20.60 -18.16 13.91
CA LYS A 154 21.84 -18.61 13.25
C LYS A 154 21.66 -19.84 12.34
N ASN A 155 20.53 -20.55 12.49
CA ASN A 155 20.21 -21.76 11.74
C ASN A 155 19.19 -21.49 10.62
N LEU A 156 18.75 -20.24 10.46
CA LEU A 156 17.82 -19.88 9.38
C LEU A 156 18.52 -19.98 8.03
N GLU A 157 17.90 -20.70 7.10
CA GLU A 157 18.35 -20.88 5.73
C GLU A 157 17.24 -20.56 4.76
N LEU A 158 17.57 -19.99 3.59
CA LEU A 158 16.61 -19.78 2.50
C LEU A 158 16.12 -21.14 2.00
N LYS A 159 14.85 -21.46 2.26
CA LYS A 159 14.23 -22.73 1.88
C LYS A 159 13.80 -22.76 0.42
N TRP A 160 13.07 -21.72 0.00
CA TRP A 160 12.62 -21.49 -1.36
C TRP A 160 12.25 -20.02 -1.55
N ALA A 161 12.07 -19.59 -2.79
CA ALA A 161 11.59 -18.27 -3.13
C ALA A 161 10.45 -18.36 -4.15
N PHE A 162 9.42 -17.52 -3.98
CA PHE A 162 8.29 -17.40 -4.88
C PHE A 162 8.32 -16.05 -5.60
N GLY A 163 8.30 -16.07 -6.93
CA GLY A 163 8.28 -14.88 -7.77
C GLY A 163 6.95 -14.71 -8.47
N TYR A 164 6.36 -13.52 -8.38
CA TYR A 164 5.19 -13.17 -9.17
C TYR A 164 5.60 -12.80 -10.59
N ALA A 165 5.04 -13.48 -11.59
CA ALA A 165 5.37 -13.25 -12.99
C ALA A 165 5.15 -11.77 -13.39
N GLY A 166 6.21 -11.14 -13.92
CA GLY A 166 6.17 -9.74 -14.39
C GLY A 166 5.98 -8.67 -13.31
N ALA A 167 6.09 -9.02 -12.02
CA ALA A 167 6.03 -8.05 -10.93
C ALA A 167 7.44 -7.64 -10.48
N THR A 168 7.59 -6.37 -10.15
CA THR A 168 8.82 -5.78 -9.59
C THR A 168 8.61 -5.27 -8.16
N THR A 169 7.38 -5.29 -7.68
CA THR A 169 7.01 -4.78 -6.35
C THR A 169 5.99 -5.71 -5.72
N VAL A 170 6.23 -6.11 -4.48
CA VAL A 170 5.31 -6.90 -3.65
C VAL A 170 5.07 -6.12 -2.36
N THR A 171 3.81 -5.94 -1.99
CA THR A 171 3.40 -5.09 -0.85
C THR A 171 2.46 -5.80 0.11
N THR A 172 2.19 -7.08 -0.09
CA THR A 172 1.31 -7.88 0.76
C THR A 172 2.09 -8.53 1.90
N GLN A 173 1.46 -8.65 3.06
CA GLN A 173 1.95 -9.50 4.15
C GLN A 173 1.27 -10.86 4.06
N PRO A 174 2.01 -11.98 4.15
CA PRO A 174 1.43 -13.31 4.15
C PRO A 174 0.69 -13.61 5.46
N ALA A 175 -0.38 -14.43 5.37
CA ALA A 175 -0.90 -15.20 6.49
C ALA A 175 -0.34 -16.62 6.41
N VAL A 176 -0.07 -17.24 7.57
CA VAL A 176 0.50 -18.59 7.66
C VAL A 176 -0.33 -19.41 8.60
N ALA A 177 -0.86 -20.53 8.15
CA ALA A 177 -1.62 -21.45 8.98
C ALA A 177 -1.67 -22.86 8.36
N GLY A 178 -1.56 -23.89 9.19
CA GLY A 178 -1.72 -25.30 8.78
C GLY A 178 -0.77 -25.74 7.68
N GLY A 179 0.49 -25.28 7.70
CA GLY A 179 1.49 -25.58 6.68
C GLY A 179 1.27 -24.86 5.35
N ARG A 180 0.39 -23.86 5.31
CA ARG A 180 0.13 -23.05 4.11
C ARG A 180 0.49 -21.58 4.32
N ILE A 181 0.91 -20.93 3.25
CA ILE A 181 1.15 -19.49 3.17
C ILE A 181 0.11 -18.90 2.22
N TYR A 182 -0.71 -17.97 2.72
CA TYR A 182 -1.70 -17.25 1.94
C TYR A 182 -1.20 -15.84 1.66
N LEU A 183 -1.16 -15.45 0.40
CA LEU A 183 -0.62 -14.15 0.00
C LEU A 183 -1.36 -13.54 -1.19
N GLY A 184 -1.38 -12.22 -1.23
CA GLY A 184 -1.95 -11.45 -2.32
C GLY A 184 -0.93 -11.18 -3.42
N GLY A 185 -1.39 -11.13 -4.67
CA GLY A 185 -0.55 -10.84 -5.83
C GLY A 185 -0.56 -9.38 -6.24
N PRO A 186 0.59 -8.81 -6.63
CA PRO A 186 0.68 -7.42 -7.09
C PRO A 186 0.02 -7.19 -8.47
N ASN A 187 -0.20 -8.26 -9.24
CA ASN A 187 -0.91 -8.23 -10.51
C ASN A 187 -2.36 -8.75 -10.43
N GLY A 188 -2.87 -8.91 -9.21
CA GLY A 188 -4.12 -9.60 -8.89
C GLY A 188 -3.89 -11.05 -8.50
N GLY A 189 -4.90 -11.63 -7.85
CA GLY A 189 -4.90 -13.01 -7.38
C GLY A 189 -4.55 -13.16 -5.89
N ILE A 190 -5.08 -14.24 -5.32
CA ILE A 190 -4.78 -14.73 -3.98
C ILE A 190 -4.25 -16.14 -4.14
N TYR A 191 -3.17 -16.46 -3.45
CA TYR A 191 -2.44 -17.72 -3.58
C TYR A 191 -2.44 -18.45 -2.25
N ALA A 192 -2.59 -19.77 -2.28
CA ALA A 192 -2.23 -20.65 -1.19
C ALA A 192 -1.05 -21.50 -1.61
N LEU A 193 0.09 -21.29 -0.95
CA LEU A 193 1.32 -22.03 -1.20
C LEU A 193 1.59 -22.99 -0.05
N ASP A 194 2.20 -24.11 -0.34
CA ASP A 194 2.73 -25.04 0.64
C ASP A 194 3.97 -24.42 1.30
N ALA A 195 4.00 -24.38 2.62
CA ALA A 195 5.08 -23.74 3.37
C ALA A 195 6.42 -24.51 3.29
N GLU A 196 6.38 -25.83 2.99
CA GLU A 196 7.59 -26.66 2.88
C GLU A 196 8.24 -26.57 1.50
N THR A 197 7.44 -26.53 0.43
CA THR A 197 7.91 -26.72 -0.94
C THR A 197 7.70 -25.49 -1.82
N GLY A 198 6.83 -24.55 -1.44
CA GLY A 198 6.45 -23.41 -2.26
C GLY A 198 5.53 -23.73 -3.42
N CYS A 199 5.06 -25.00 -3.59
CA CYS A 199 4.07 -25.33 -4.60
C CYS A 199 2.72 -24.67 -4.30
N ALA A 200 1.91 -24.44 -5.32
CA ALA A 200 0.59 -23.84 -5.16
C ALA A 200 -0.48 -24.91 -4.91
N HIS A 201 -1.21 -24.80 -3.81
CA HIS A 201 -2.42 -25.57 -3.59
C HIS A 201 -3.54 -25.07 -4.50
N TRP A 202 -3.68 -23.75 -4.59
CA TRP A 202 -4.65 -23.08 -5.45
C TRP A 202 -4.28 -21.60 -5.67
N LYS A 203 -4.90 -21.02 -6.69
CA LYS A 203 -4.91 -19.58 -6.98
C LYS A 203 -6.35 -19.14 -7.24
N PHE A 204 -6.73 -18.00 -6.66
CA PHE A 204 -7.99 -17.30 -6.93
C PHE A 204 -7.69 -15.97 -7.62
N ASP A 205 -8.23 -15.74 -8.83
CA ASP A 205 -7.97 -14.53 -9.60
C ASP A 205 -8.84 -13.36 -9.12
N THR A 206 -8.19 -12.20 -8.88
CA THR A 206 -8.85 -10.94 -8.56
C THR A 206 -8.62 -9.90 -9.66
N PRO A 207 -9.58 -8.99 -9.94
CA PRO A 207 -9.43 -7.96 -10.97
C PRO A 207 -8.43 -6.87 -10.62
N GLY A 208 -8.07 -6.74 -9.36
CA GLY A 208 -7.08 -5.77 -8.86
C GLY A 208 -6.01 -6.44 -8.02
N ALA A 209 -4.85 -5.78 -7.88
CA ALA A 209 -3.79 -6.21 -6.97
C ALA A 209 -4.33 -6.35 -5.54
N VAL A 210 -3.87 -7.34 -4.80
CA VAL A 210 -4.18 -7.53 -3.37
C VAL A 210 -2.97 -7.07 -2.57
N ARG A 211 -3.14 -5.97 -1.81
CA ARG A 211 -2.06 -5.34 -1.04
C ARG A 211 -2.15 -5.61 0.46
N GLY A 212 -3.35 -5.54 1.01
CA GLY A 212 -3.59 -5.78 2.43
C GLY A 212 -3.21 -7.21 2.83
N ALA A 213 -2.88 -7.42 4.09
CA ALA A 213 -2.71 -8.76 4.62
C ALA A 213 -4.01 -9.56 4.50
N ILE A 214 -3.88 -10.84 4.24
CA ILE A 214 -5.00 -11.77 4.23
C ILE A 214 -5.31 -12.15 5.67
N LEU A 215 -6.59 -12.07 6.05
CA LEU A 215 -7.06 -12.56 7.33
C LEU A 215 -7.59 -13.98 7.16
N ILE A 216 -7.06 -14.94 7.93
CA ILE A 216 -7.62 -16.29 8.03
C ILE A 216 -8.39 -16.46 9.35
N THR A 217 -9.55 -17.09 9.27
CA THR A 217 -10.36 -17.43 10.43
C THR A 217 -11.03 -18.79 10.27
N ARG A 218 -11.61 -19.32 11.34
CA ARG A 218 -12.44 -20.51 11.33
C ARG A 218 -13.87 -20.15 11.73
N PHE A 219 -14.84 -20.49 10.88
CA PHE A 219 -16.26 -20.35 11.19
C PHE A 219 -16.75 -21.42 12.16
N GLN A 220 -17.90 -21.18 12.78
CA GLN A 220 -18.51 -22.11 13.74
C GLN A 220 -18.86 -23.46 13.11
N ASP A 221 -19.11 -23.51 11.80
CA ASP A 221 -19.35 -24.74 11.04
C ASP A 221 -18.07 -25.52 10.70
N GLY A 222 -16.92 -25.01 11.13
CA GLY A 222 -15.61 -25.63 10.98
C GLY A 222 -14.87 -25.24 9.70
N ARG A 223 -15.46 -24.46 8.79
CA ARG A 223 -14.77 -23.98 7.58
C ARG A 223 -13.70 -22.94 7.93
N PHE A 224 -12.55 -23.04 7.26
CA PHE A 224 -11.54 -22.00 7.28
C PHE A 224 -11.78 -21.03 6.13
N VAL A 225 -11.80 -19.74 6.45
CA VAL A 225 -12.16 -18.67 5.51
C VAL A 225 -11.09 -17.59 5.49
N LEU A 226 -10.77 -17.13 4.30
CA LEU A 226 -9.89 -15.99 4.05
C LEU A 226 -10.71 -14.75 3.74
N PHE A 227 -10.30 -13.61 4.30
CA PHE A 227 -10.81 -12.30 3.91
C PHE A 227 -9.70 -11.47 3.30
N ALA A 228 -10.00 -10.82 2.18
CA ALA A 228 -9.06 -9.94 1.48
C ALA A 228 -9.78 -8.88 0.66
N GLY A 229 -9.12 -7.73 0.45
CA GLY A 229 -9.58 -6.68 -0.43
C GLY A 229 -8.59 -6.44 -1.59
N ASP A 230 -9.09 -5.92 -2.71
CA ASP A 230 -8.25 -5.60 -3.86
C ASP A 230 -8.24 -4.10 -4.23
N ARG A 231 -7.32 -3.71 -5.12
CA ARG A 231 -7.16 -2.35 -5.65
C ARG A 231 -8.21 -1.94 -6.71
N LYS A 232 -9.34 -2.68 -6.76
CA LYS A 232 -10.57 -2.33 -7.47
C LYS A 232 -11.76 -2.27 -6.52
N ALA A 233 -11.49 -2.12 -5.21
CA ALA A 233 -12.46 -2.05 -4.13
C ALA A 233 -13.44 -3.25 -4.07
N TRP A 234 -13.00 -4.44 -4.50
CA TRP A 234 -13.71 -5.67 -4.19
C TRP A 234 -13.21 -6.25 -2.87
N PHE A 235 -14.13 -6.72 -2.06
CA PHE A 235 -13.85 -7.44 -0.83
C PHE A 235 -14.38 -8.87 -0.93
N TYR A 236 -13.60 -9.84 -0.48
CA TYR A 236 -13.82 -11.25 -0.72
C TYR A 236 -13.82 -12.06 0.57
N ALA A 237 -14.67 -13.09 0.63
CA ALA A 237 -14.50 -14.24 1.49
C ALA A 237 -14.29 -15.49 0.62
N ILE A 238 -13.26 -16.26 0.93
CA ILE A 238 -12.77 -17.39 0.12
C ILE A 238 -12.55 -18.58 1.05
N ASP A 239 -12.94 -19.77 0.62
CA ASP A 239 -12.61 -21.01 1.33
C ASP A 239 -11.09 -21.23 1.33
N ALA A 240 -10.48 -21.32 2.49
CA ALA A 240 -9.03 -21.42 2.65
C ALA A 240 -8.47 -22.77 2.16
N ASN A 241 -9.29 -23.83 2.11
CA ASN A 241 -8.87 -25.14 1.62
C ASN A 241 -8.84 -25.19 0.10
N THR A 242 -9.87 -24.63 -0.55
CA THR A 242 -10.13 -24.86 -1.97
C THR A 242 -9.87 -23.66 -2.86
N GLY A 243 -9.86 -22.43 -2.30
CA GLY A 243 -9.82 -21.20 -3.06
C GLY A 243 -11.18 -20.81 -3.67
N GLU A 244 -12.26 -21.52 -3.34
CA GLU A 244 -13.60 -21.21 -3.83
C GLU A 244 -14.12 -19.91 -3.22
N LEU A 245 -14.75 -19.07 -4.06
CA LEU A 245 -15.41 -17.85 -3.61
C LEU A 245 -16.66 -18.20 -2.81
N LEU A 246 -16.71 -17.74 -1.55
CA LEU A 246 -17.91 -17.84 -0.72
C LEU A 246 -18.85 -16.66 -0.97
N TRP A 247 -18.31 -15.46 -0.90
CA TRP A 247 -19.01 -14.23 -1.27
C TRP A 247 -18.02 -13.11 -1.63
N LYS A 248 -18.51 -12.10 -2.33
CA LYS A 248 -17.79 -10.86 -2.59
C LYS A 248 -18.74 -9.67 -2.61
N ASP A 249 -18.22 -8.48 -2.28
CA ASP A 249 -18.95 -7.23 -2.35
C ASP A 249 -18.08 -6.15 -3.02
N LYS A 250 -18.70 -5.30 -3.83
CA LYS A 250 -18.09 -4.08 -4.35
C LYS A 250 -18.22 -3.00 -3.27
N ALA A 251 -17.17 -2.81 -2.48
CA ALA A 251 -17.17 -1.97 -1.29
C ALA A 251 -17.47 -0.49 -1.59
N ASP A 252 -17.07 0.00 -2.78
CA ASP A 252 -17.35 1.35 -3.27
C ASP A 252 -17.37 1.39 -4.79
N ASP A 253 -18.29 2.19 -5.37
CA ASP A 253 -18.45 2.37 -6.82
C ASP A 253 -17.60 3.51 -7.38
N HIS A 254 -16.92 4.30 -6.52
CA HIS A 254 -16.05 5.38 -6.98
C HIS A 254 -14.92 4.80 -7.85
N ALA A 255 -14.65 5.42 -9.00
CA ALA A 255 -13.73 4.88 -10.01
C ALA A 255 -12.31 4.63 -9.47
N TRP A 256 -11.88 5.43 -8.51
CA TRP A 256 -10.55 5.38 -7.90
C TRP A 256 -10.52 4.67 -6.54
N ALA A 257 -11.67 4.20 -6.05
CA ALA A 257 -11.71 3.50 -4.76
C ALA A 257 -10.90 2.20 -4.80
N ILE A 258 -10.17 1.93 -3.72
CA ILE A 258 -9.33 0.74 -3.54
C ILE A 258 -9.46 0.23 -2.10
N ILE A 259 -9.13 -1.03 -1.88
CA ILE A 259 -8.89 -1.59 -0.55
C ILE A 259 -7.39 -1.89 -0.44
N THR A 260 -6.72 -1.18 0.46
CA THR A 260 -5.32 -1.41 0.84
C THR A 260 -5.18 -1.77 2.31
N ALA A 261 -6.23 -1.51 3.09
CA ALA A 261 -6.34 -1.90 4.48
C ALA A 261 -6.45 -3.42 4.63
N SER A 262 -5.84 -3.95 5.67
CA SER A 262 -6.07 -5.34 6.10
C SER A 262 -7.37 -5.40 6.90
N PRO A 263 -8.17 -6.48 6.76
CA PRO A 263 -9.42 -6.63 7.51
C PRO A 263 -9.16 -7.04 8.97
N ALA A 264 -10.07 -6.65 9.87
CA ALA A 264 -10.12 -7.12 11.24
C ALA A 264 -11.46 -7.84 11.49
N LEU A 265 -11.44 -8.91 12.28
CA LEU A 265 -12.63 -9.70 12.61
C LEU A 265 -12.88 -9.70 14.11
N TYR A 266 -14.12 -9.43 14.49
CA TYR A 266 -14.57 -9.57 15.87
C TYR A 266 -16.07 -9.90 15.91
N ASP A 267 -16.46 -10.89 16.70
CA ASP A 267 -17.86 -11.29 16.97
C ASP A 267 -18.67 -11.50 15.66
N ASP A 268 -18.12 -12.33 14.76
CA ASP A 268 -18.68 -12.64 13.43
C ASP A 268 -18.85 -11.42 12.49
N VAL A 269 -18.26 -10.28 12.82
CA VAL A 269 -18.25 -9.07 11.96
C VAL A 269 -16.85 -8.78 11.47
N VAL A 270 -16.68 -8.63 10.16
CA VAL A 270 -15.42 -8.23 9.54
C VAL A 270 -15.46 -6.76 9.15
N TYR A 271 -14.42 -6.03 9.58
CA TYR A 271 -14.27 -4.58 9.36
C TYR A 271 -13.14 -4.33 8.39
N VAL A 272 -13.32 -3.43 7.43
CA VAL A 272 -12.30 -3.05 6.46
C VAL A 272 -12.36 -1.57 6.13
N GLY A 273 -11.18 -0.93 6.03
CA GLY A 273 -11.04 0.46 5.59
C GLY A 273 -11.01 0.59 4.07
N LEU A 274 -11.47 1.73 3.56
CA LEU A 274 -11.41 2.11 2.16
C LEU A 274 -10.47 3.29 1.94
N SER A 275 -9.66 3.18 0.89
CA SER A 275 -8.78 4.22 0.40
C SER A 275 -8.98 4.46 -1.11
N SER A 276 -8.17 5.33 -1.71
CA SER A 276 -8.35 5.71 -3.11
C SER A 276 -7.03 6.10 -3.76
N PHE A 277 -7.00 5.98 -5.09
CA PHE A 277 -6.02 6.62 -5.95
C PHE A 277 -6.51 7.96 -6.54
N GLU A 278 -7.60 8.52 -6.05
CA GLU A 278 -8.06 9.82 -6.55
C GLU A 278 -7.06 10.95 -6.26
N GLU A 279 -6.31 10.85 -5.17
CA GLU A 279 -5.17 11.70 -4.86
C GLU A 279 -4.20 11.81 -6.05
N LEU A 280 -3.97 10.69 -6.74
CA LEU A 280 -3.13 10.62 -7.93
C LEU A 280 -3.80 11.29 -9.13
N ALA A 281 -5.10 11.00 -9.36
CA ALA A 281 -5.89 11.59 -10.44
C ALA A 281 -6.02 13.12 -10.29
N GLY A 282 -5.98 13.62 -9.07
CA GLY A 282 -5.99 15.03 -8.71
C GLY A 282 -4.80 15.84 -9.24
N GLY A 283 -3.74 15.15 -9.70
CA GLY A 283 -2.63 15.80 -10.41
C GLY A 283 -2.97 16.33 -11.81
N SER A 284 -4.07 15.83 -12.41
CA SER A 284 -4.52 16.29 -13.73
C SER A 284 -5.43 17.51 -13.62
N ASP A 285 -5.16 18.54 -14.43
CA ASP A 285 -6.00 19.72 -14.54
C ASP A 285 -7.30 19.47 -15.33
N GLN A 286 -7.45 18.30 -15.95
CA GLN A 286 -8.66 17.86 -16.65
C GLN A 286 -9.60 17.04 -15.75
N TYR A 287 -9.16 16.64 -14.55
CA TYR A 287 -9.94 15.83 -13.64
C TYR A 287 -10.71 16.69 -12.64
N GLU A 288 -12.04 16.52 -12.57
CA GLU A 288 -12.87 17.19 -11.56
C GLU A 288 -12.63 16.60 -10.16
N CYS A 289 -11.52 16.99 -9.57
CA CYS A 289 -11.07 16.52 -8.26
C CYS A 289 -11.73 17.30 -7.13
N CYS A 290 -11.99 16.73 -5.95
CA CYS A 290 -11.95 15.31 -5.62
C CYS A 290 -13.25 14.95 -4.93
N THR A 291 -13.73 13.74 -5.12
CA THR A 291 -15.05 13.30 -4.66
C THR A 291 -15.03 12.03 -3.84
N PHE A 292 -13.89 11.33 -3.79
CA PHE A 292 -13.73 10.17 -2.92
C PHE A 292 -13.78 10.58 -1.44
N ARG A 293 -14.38 9.72 -0.64
CA ARG A 293 -14.47 9.90 0.83
C ARG A 293 -14.11 8.58 1.49
N GLY A 294 -13.05 8.59 2.27
CA GLY A 294 -12.64 7.47 3.08
C GLY A 294 -13.79 6.92 3.90
N SER A 295 -13.77 5.64 4.17
CA SER A 295 -14.83 5.00 4.95
C SER A 295 -14.35 3.70 5.59
N VAL A 296 -15.10 3.23 6.58
CA VAL A 296 -15.00 1.89 7.14
C VAL A 296 -16.31 1.16 6.85
N ILE A 297 -16.20 -0.12 6.52
CA ILE A 297 -17.36 -0.98 6.28
C ILE A 297 -17.31 -2.16 7.25
N ALA A 298 -18.47 -2.53 7.79
CA ALA A 298 -18.68 -3.75 8.54
C ALA A 298 -19.55 -4.72 7.75
N TYR A 299 -19.11 -5.97 7.68
CA TYR A 299 -19.84 -7.06 7.04
C TYR A 299 -20.11 -8.18 8.02
N GLU A 300 -21.28 -8.79 7.93
CA GLU A 300 -21.49 -10.12 8.50
C GLU A 300 -20.59 -11.12 7.81
N SER A 301 -19.69 -11.74 8.55
CA SER A 301 -18.56 -12.51 8.00
C SER A 301 -19.02 -13.72 7.17
N VAL A 302 -20.12 -14.38 7.55
CA VAL A 302 -20.61 -15.59 6.89
C VAL A 302 -21.30 -15.29 5.56
N THR A 303 -22.11 -14.22 5.49
CA THR A 303 -22.96 -13.94 4.31
C THR A 303 -22.44 -12.83 3.42
N GLY A 304 -21.51 -11.99 3.91
CA GLY A 304 -21.07 -10.78 3.22
C GLY A 304 -22.09 -9.65 3.23
N LYS A 305 -23.16 -9.78 4.03
CA LYS A 305 -24.13 -8.71 4.17
C LYS A 305 -23.48 -7.49 4.80
N ARG A 306 -23.54 -6.35 4.12
CA ARG A 306 -23.07 -5.07 4.65
C ARG A 306 -23.98 -4.65 5.80
N LEU A 307 -23.42 -4.52 7.01
CA LEU A 307 -24.13 -4.08 8.20
C LEU A 307 -24.20 -2.56 8.24
N TRP A 308 -23.06 -1.91 8.00
CA TRP A 308 -22.97 -0.46 7.88
C TRP A 308 -21.74 -0.06 7.03
N LYS A 309 -21.79 1.16 6.50
CA LYS A 309 -20.66 1.86 5.90
C LYS A 309 -20.64 3.27 6.44
N SER A 310 -19.55 3.68 7.07
CA SER A 310 -19.39 4.99 7.70
C SER A 310 -18.26 5.77 7.05
N SER A 311 -18.58 6.98 6.58
CA SER A 311 -17.59 7.88 6.01
C SER A 311 -16.72 8.50 7.10
N THR A 312 -15.43 8.63 6.83
CA THR A 312 -14.50 9.40 7.67
C THR A 312 -14.70 10.91 7.50
N VAL A 313 -15.14 11.37 6.34
CA VAL A 313 -15.48 12.79 6.10
C VAL A 313 -16.93 13.05 6.48
N GLN A 314 -17.18 13.92 7.44
CA GLN A 314 -18.51 14.21 7.97
C GLN A 314 -19.15 15.44 7.33
N GLU A 315 -18.38 16.35 6.82
CA GLU A 315 -18.85 17.60 6.20
C GLU A 315 -19.53 17.31 4.85
N PRO A 316 -20.54 18.09 4.43
CA PRO A 316 -21.17 17.90 3.12
C PRO A 316 -20.20 18.23 1.98
N MET A 317 -20.24 17.43 0.91
CA MET A 317 -19.47 17.73 -0.30
C MET A 317 -20.05 18.95 -1.03
N VAL A 318 -19.18 19.87 -1.41
CA VAL A 318 -19.54 21.09 -2.13
C VAL A 318 -18.58 21.37 -3.29
N LYS A 319 -19.01 22.20 -4.23
CA LYS A 319 -18.12 22.80 -5.22
C LYS A 319 -17.21 23.79 -4.52
N THR A 320 -15.90 23.66 -4.69
CA THR A 320 -14.92 24.54 -4.07
C THR A 320 -14.40 25.56 -5.07
N ARG A 321 -13.33 25.27 -5.77
CA ARG A 321 -12.63 26.18 -6.68
C ARG A 321 -12.81 25.75 -8.13
N LYS A 322 -12.38 26.60 -9.07
CA LYS A 322 -12.25 26.26 -10.49
C LYS A 322 -10.84 26.53 -10.97
N LEU A 323 -10.33 25.64 -11.79
CA LEU A 323 -9.05 25.82 -12.47
C LEU A 323 -9.17 26.83 -13.61
N ALA A 324 -8.04 27.31 -14.11
CA ALA A 324 -7.99 28.29 -15.22
C ALA A 324 -8.67 27.78 -16.49
N ASN A 325 -8.66 26.47 -16.75
CA ASN A 325 -9.33 25.82 -17.88
C ASN A 325 -10.85 25.62 -17.66
N GLY A 326 -11.38 25.95 -16.48
CA GLY A 326 -12.78 25.82 -16.10
C GLY A 326 -13.15 24.53 -15.36
N THR A 327 -12.22 23.60 -15.17
CA THR A 327 -12.43 22.34 -14.42
C THR A 327 -12.87 22.64 -12.99
N GLN A 328 -13.95 21.98 -12.55
CA GLN A 328 -14.53 22.18 -11.22
C GLN A 328 -13.83 21.30 -10.19
N LEU A 329 -13.39 21.91 -9.08
CA LEU A 329 -12.91 21.19 -7.91
C LEU A 329 -14.02 21.03 -6.85
N TRP A 330 -13.94 19.93 -6.10
CA TRP A 330 -14.92 19.52 -5.10
C TRP A 330 -14.24 19.25 -3.75
N GLY A 331 -15.00 19.26 -2.65
CA GLY A 331 -14.50 18.89 -1.33
C GLY A 331 -15.53 19.13 -0.24
N PRO A 332 -15.20 18.74 1.03
CA PRO A 332 -13.99 17.99 1.39
C PRO A 332 -14.03 16.54 0.91
N SER A 333 -12.86 15.99 0.67
CA SER A 333 -12.63 14.66 0.09
C SER A 333 -11.36 14.03 0.65
N GLY A 334 -11.05 12.78 0.30
CA GLY A 334 -9.90 12.06 0.82
C GLY A 334 -10.17 11.38 2.15
N VAL A 335 -9.31 11.57 3.13
CA VAL A 335 -9.41 11.01 4.50
C VAL A 335 -9.50 9.47 4.45
N ALA A 336 -8.60 8.88 3.68
CA ALA A 336 -8.55 7.45 3.44
C ALA A 336 -8.26 6.64 4.71
N VAL A 337 -8.81 5.42 4.79
CA VAL A 337 -8.43 4.43 5.81
C VAL A 337 -7.72 3.30 5.12
N TRP A 338 -6.40 3.22 5.28
CA TRP A 338 -5.56 2.27 4.58
C TRP A 338 -4.72 1.37 5.50
N SER A 339 -4.93 1.49 6.81
CA SER A 339 -4.44 0.63 7.88
C SER A 339 -5.52 -0.33 8.39
N GLN A 340 -5.12 -1.40 9.10
CA GLN A 340 -6.07 -2.31 9.75
C GLN A 340 -6.78 -1.60 10.92
N PRO A 341 -8.11 -1.72 11.06
CA PRO A 341 -8.81 -1.25 12.25
C PRO A 341 -8.33 -1.98 13.51
N THR A 342 -8.16 -1.25 14.61
CA THR A 342 -7.89 -1.80 15.93
C THR A 342 -9.20 -1.97 16.68
N ILE A 343 -9.47 -3.15 17.22
CA ILE A 343 -10.76 -3.48 17.84
C ILE A 343 -10.64 -3.43 19.36
N ASP A 344 -11.53 -2.67 19.98
CA ASP A 344 -11.67 -2.58 21.44
C ASP A 344 -13.02 -3.16 21.89
N PRO A 345 -13.08 -4.47 22.20
CA PRO A 345 -14.32 -5.09 22.65
C PRO A 345 -14.85 -4.50 23.96
N LYS A 346 -13.96 -4.10 24.87
CA LYS A 346 -14.31 -3.50 26.17
C LYS A 346 -14.97 -2.14 26.01
N GLY A 347 -14.44 -1.30 25.13
CA GLY A 347 -15.00 0.01 24.81
C GLY A 347 -16.19 -0.05 23.87
N GLY A 348 -16.41 -1.16 23.19
CA GLY A 348 -17.43 -1.29 22.13
C GLY A 348 -17.11 -0.42 20.90
N VAL A 349 -15.83 -0.18 20.65
CA VAL A 349 -15.35 0.71 19.59
C VAL A 349 -14.27 0.05 18.73
N LEU A 350 -14.10 0.55 17.53
CA LEU A 350 -12.91 0.34 16.73
C LEU A 350 -12.17 1.68 16.55
N TYR A 351 -10.86 1.60 16.44
CA TYR A 351 -10.01 2.74 16.14
C TYR A 351 -9.44 2.58 14.74
N VAL A 352 -9.53 3.66 13.96
CA VAL A 352 -8.86 3.75 12.65
C VAL A 352 -7.99 5.00 12.64
N THR A 353 -6.95 4.93 11.84
CA THR A 353 -6.06 6.02 11.52
C THR A 353 -6.36 6.49 10.10
N THR A 354 -6.34 7.79 9.85
CA THR A 354 -6.74 8.38 8.58
C THR A 354 -5.58 9.07 7.88
N GLY A 355 -5.66 9.11 6.56
CA GLY A 355 -4.79 9.91 5.73
C GLY A 355 -5.27 11.36 5.59
N ASP A 356 -4.59 12.09 4.74
CA ASP A 356 -4.83 13.47 4.37
C ASP A 356 -6.16 13.72 3.66
N SER A 357 -6.51 14.97 3.46
CA SER A 357 -7.57 15.37 2.54
C SER A 357 -7.03 15.54 1.12
N TYR A 358 -7.87 15.25 0.11
CA TYR A 358 -7.52 15.49 -1.32
C TYR A 358 -8.01 16.86 -1.82
N SER A 359 -8.54 17.68 -0.95
CA SER A 359 -9.14 18.97 -1.29
C SER A 359 -9.02 19.99 -0.18
N VAL A 360 -9.03 21.27 -0.56
CA VAL A 360 -9.03 22.42 0.35
C VAL A 360 -10.45 23.00 0.41
N PRO A 361 -10.98 23.25 1.65
CA PRO A 361 -10.37 23.02 2.95
C PRO A 361 -10.25 21.54 3.30
N ALA A 362 -9.25 21.20 4.11
CA ALA A 362 -9.10 19.86 4.64
C ALA A 362 -10.23 19.51 5.61
N SER A 363 -10.63 18.22 5.68
CA SER A 363 -11.60 17.74 6.65
C SER A 363 -11.02 17.74 8.06
N ALA A 364 -11.88 17.91 9.05
CA ALA A 364 -11.49 17.87 10.48
C ALA A 364 -11.05 16.47 10.95
N THR A 365 -11.25 15.45 10.13
CA THR A 365 -10.90 14.06 10.40
C THR A 365 -9.73 13.55 9.56
N SER A 366 -9.06 14.41 8.77
CA SER A 366 -7.79 14.06 8.13
C SER A 366 -6.67 14.00 9.16
N ASP A 367 -5.67 13.17 8.91
CA ASP A 367 -4.50 13.03 9.78
C ASP A 367 -4.87 12.81 11.25
N ALA A 368 -5.81 11.92 11.45
CA ALA A 368 -6.49 11.73 12.72
C ALA A 368 -6.51 10.27 13.19
N ILE A 369 -6.65 10.13 14.50
CA ILE A 369 -7.09 8.88 15.13
C ILE A 369 -8.60 9.03 15.38
N VAL A 370 -9.39 8.10 14.85
CA VAL A 370 -10.85 8.15 14.89
C VAL A 370 -11.40 6.91 15.60
N ALA A 371 -12.25 7.12 16.61
CA ALA A 371 -12.97 6.07 17.31
C ALA A 371 -14.39 5.95 16.75
N MET A 372 -14.76 4.76 16.34
CA MET A 372 -16.09 4.45 15.79
C MET A 372 -16.78 3.38 16.62
N ASP A 373 -18.09 3.49 16.76
CA ASP A 373 -18.91 2.47 17.40
C ASP A 373 -18.90 1.17 16.59
N LEU A 374 -18.61 0.03 17.21
CA LEU A 374 -18.53 -1.28 16.53
C LEU A 374 -19.83 -1.68 15.84
N LYS A 375 -21.00 -1.31 16.42
CA LYS A 375 -22.30 -1.77 15.93
C LYS A 375 -22.89 -0.87 14.88
N SER A 376 -22.66 0.46 14.97
CA SER A 376 -23.29 1.45 14.11
C SER A 376 -22.33 2.12 13.13
N GLY A 377 -21.02 2.09 13.39
CA GLY A 377 -20.03 2.86 12.65
C GLY A 377 -20.04 4.36 12.96
N GLU A 378 -20.83 4.82 13.95
CA GLU A 378 -20.87 6.22 14.34
C GLU A 378 -19.53 6.67 14.91
N ILE A 379 -19.01 7.83 14.48
CA ILE A 379 -17.81 8.43 15.04
C ILE A 379 -18.14 8.96 16.45
N LYS A 380 -17.49 8.39 17.45
CA LYS A 380 -17.63 8.81 18.85
C LYS A 380 -16.72 10.00 19.19
N TRP A 381 -15.50 9.96 18.69
CA TRP A 381 -14.53 11.04 18.84
C TRP A 381 -13.43 10.88 17.77
N HIS A 382 -12.72 11.96 17.52
CA HIS A 382 -11.50 11.95 16.72
C HIS A 382 -10.47 12.93 17.30
N VAL A 383 -9.21 12.67 17.02
CA VAL A 383 -8.09 13.55 17.38
C VAL A 383 -7.26 13.81 16.12
N GLN A 384 -7.45 14.96 15.52
CA GLN A 384 -6.64 15.44 14.41
C GLN A 384 -5.31 15.97 14.95
N THR A 385 -4.20 15.39 14.49
CA THR A 385 -2.87 15.74 14.99
C THR A 385 -2.10 16.66 14.05
N PHE A 386 -2.49 16.71 12.81
CA PHE A 386 -2.00 17.65 11.81
C PHE A 386 -3.19 18.29 11.09
N LYS A 387 -3.22 19.62 11.03
CA LYS A 387 -4.32 20.39 10.42
C LYS A 387 -3.92 20.90 9.05
N ASP A 388 -4.95 21.10 8.23
CA ASP A 388 -4.80 21.71 6.91
C ASP A 388 -3.87 20.91 5.96
N ASP A 389 -3.74 19.59 6.18
CA ASP A 389 -3.09 18.70 5.24
C ASP A 389 -4.08 18.35 4.11
N ALA A 390 -3.84 18.94 2.96
CA ALA A 390 -4.56 18.61 1.75
C ALA A 390 -3.54 18.36 0.64
N PHE A 391 -3.48 17.12 0.18
CA PHE A 391 -2.49 16.72 -0.80
C PHE A 391 -3.12 16.00 -2.00
N THR A 392 -2.64 16.33 -3.18
CA THR A 392 -2.76 15.55 -4.41
C THR A 392 -1.43 15.64 -5.14
N THR A 393 -1.24 14.81 -6.16
CA THR A 393 0.00 14.89 -6.95
C THR A 393 0.21 16.24 -7.64
N ALA A 394 -0.81 17.08 -7.81
CA ALA A 394 -0.63 18.46 -8.26
C ALA A 394 0.31 19.26 -7.35
N CYS A 395 0.38 18.91 -6.06
CA CYS A 395 1.25 19.59 -5.09
C CYS A 395 2.74 19.46 -5.41
N VAL A 396 3.13 18.36 -6.08
CA VAL A 396 4.53 18.05 -6.40
C VAL A 396 4.84 18.01 -7.89
N VAL A 397 3.81 18.14 -8.75
CA VAL A 397 4.00 18.20 -10.20
C VAL A 397 4.45 19.60 -10.61
N PRO A 398 5.61 19.74 -11.28
CA PRO A 398 6.04 21.02 -11.81
C PRO A 398 5.01 21.58 -12.81
N ASN A 399 4.70 22.87 -12.69
CA ASN A 399 3.76 23.58 -13.57
C ASN A 399 2.28 23.11 -13.49
N ALA A 400 1.86 22.45 -12.42
CA ALA A 400 0.43 22.27 -12.15
C ALA A 400 -0.29 23.62 -12.04
N ASP A 401 -1.62 23.63 -12.24
CA ASP A 401 -2.41 24.85 -12.09
C ASP A 401 -2.20 25.45 -10.69
N PRO A 402 -1.87 26.75 -10.56
CA PRO A 402 -1.63 27.38 -9.26
C PRO A 402 -2.78 27.17 -8.25
N VAL A 403 -4.03 27.07 -8.72
CA VAL A 403 -5.19 26.82 -7.88
C VAL A 403 -5.15 25.39 -7.27
N GLN A 404 -4.59 24.41 -7.98
CA GLN A 404 -4.39 23.06 -7.42
C GLN A 404 -3.30 23.05 -6.36
N GLN A 405 -2.27 23.90 -6.49
CA GLN A 405 -1.15 23.98 -5.55
C GLN A 405 -1.44 24.85 -4.34
N GLU A 406 -2.48 25.67 -4.39
CA GLU A 406 -2.86 26.54 -3.27
C GLU A 406 -3.41 25.74 -2.09
N GLY A 407 -2.75 25.84 -0.93
CA GLY A 407 -3.14 25.16 0.29
C GLY A 407 -2.71 23.69 0.37
N CYS A 408 -1.72 23.29 -0.46
CA CYS A 408 -1.09 21.98 -0.36
C CYS A 408 -0.46 21.77 1.01
N GLY A 409 -0.71 20.59 1.58
CA GLY A 409 -0.09 20.10 2.79
C GLY A 409 1.12 19.20 2.51
N PRO A 410 1.76 18.67 3.56
CA PRO A 410 2.97 17.86 3.47
C PRO A 410 2.74 16.37 3.23
N ASP A 411 1.51 15.87 3.15
CA ASP A 411 1.16 14.43 3.06
C ASP A 411 1.76 13.63 4.23
N VAL A 412 1.27 13.88 5.43
CA VAL A 412 1.80 13.23 6.64
C VAL A 412 0.85 12.21 7.27
N ASP A 413 0.16 11.49 6.47
CA ASP A 413 -0.77 10.43 6.82
C ASP A 413 -0.41 9.58 8.04
N TYR A 414 -1.42 8.96 8.62
CA TYR A 414 -1.27 7.76 9.43
C TYR A 414 -1.33 6.50 8.55
N GLY A 415 -0.17 5.94 8.22
CA GLY A 415 -0.07 4.70 7.42
C GLY A 415 -0.17 3.42 8.24
N SER A 416 0.09 3.50 9.53
CA SER A 416 0.09 2.37 10.44
C SER A 416 -1.18 2.28 11.28
N SER A 417 -1.55 1.07 11.67
CA SER A 417 -2.61 0.81 12.65
C SER A 417 -2.22 1.37 14.01
N ALA A 418 -3.18 1.87 14.77
CA ALA A 418 -2.96 2.18 16.18
C ALA A 418 -2.80 0.88 17.00
N ILE A 419 -1.99 0.91 18.05
CA ILE A 419 -1.87 -0.20 19.01
C ILE A 419 -2.58 0.16 20.31
N LEU A 420 -3.50 -0.70 20.75
CA LEU A 420 -4.17 -0.59 22.05
C LEU A 420 -3.51 -1.49 23.09
N ARG A 421 -3.20 -0.94 24.25
CA ARG A 421 -2.71 -1.74 25.38
C ARG A 421 -3.37 -1.37 26.70
N THR A 422 -3.54 -2.35 27.56
CA THR A 422 -3.89 -2.16 28.97
C THR A 422 -2.64 -2.38 29.82
N LEU A 423 -2.20 -1.34 30.50
CA LEU A 423 -1.05 -1.39 31.38
C LEU A 423 -1.34 -2.19 32.66
N THR A 424 -0.29 -2.56 33.38
CA THR A 424 -0.39 -3.32 34.66
C THR A 424 -1.16 -2.58 35.75
N ASP A 425 -1.23 -1.24 35.67
CA ASP A 425 -2.01 -0.39 36.58
C ASP A 425 -3.48 -0.22 36.15
N GLY A 426 -3.90 -0.87 35.05
CA GLY A 426 -5.25 -0.86 34.52
C GLY A 426 -5.56 0.30 33.58
N ARG A 427 -4.65 1.28 33.39
CA ARG A 427 -4.80 2.32 32.37
C ARG A 427 -4.73 1.72 30.98
N ARG A 428 -5.57 2.23 30.09
CA ARG A 428 -5.53 1.89 28.66
C ARG A 428 -4.83 3.00 27.89
N ILE A 429 -4.02 2.62 26.93
CA ILE A 429 -3.30 3.58 26.09
C ILE A 429 -3.43 3.12 24.65
N LEU A 430 -3.80 4.06 23.78
CA LEU A 430 -3.82 3.90 22.33
C LEU A 430 -2.63 4.66 21.74
N ILE A 431 -1.73 3.97 21.04
CA ILE A 431 -0.56 4.59 20.40
C ILE A 431 -0.71 4.58 18.89
N ALA A 432 -0.38 5.70 18.25
CA ALA A 432 -0.36 5.85 16.80
C ALA A 432 0.92 6.57 16.33
N GLY A 433 1.45 6.13 15.20
CA GLY A 433 2.63 6.71 14.55
C GLY A 433 2.26 7.30 13.19
N GLN A 434 2.85 8.44 12.86
CA GLN A 434 2.51 9.25 11.68
C GLN A 434 3.73 9.47 10.77
N LYS A 435 3.52 9.61 9.47
CA LYS A 435 4.55 9.96 8.48
C LYS A 435 5.33 11.25 8.85
N SER A 436 4.73 12.15 9.65
CA SER A 436 5.42 13.33 10.19
C SER A 436 6.59 12.99 11.14
N GLY A 437 6.84 11.72 11.43
CA GLY A 437 7.82 11.26 12.41
C GLY A 437 7.37 11.42 13.87
N MET A 438 6.11 11.72 14.08
CA MET A 438 5.51 11.86 15.40
C MET A 438 4.85 10.58 15.88
N MET A 439 5.08 10.22 17.14
CA MET A 439 4.30 9.26 17.90
C MET A 439 3.35 9.98 18.86
N TYR A 440 2.13 9.46 18.97
CA TYR A 440 1.12 9.98 19.90
C TYR A 440 0.56 8.83 20.75
N ALA A 441 0.41 9.07 22.03
CA ALA A 441 -0.31 8.18 22.94
C ALA A 441 -1.55 8.90 23.47
N LEU A 442 -2.68 8.22 23.39
CA LEU A 442 -3.99 8.74 23.72
C LEU A 442 -4.64 7.89 24.82
N ASP A 443 -5.45 8.55 25.64
CA ASP A 443 -6.35 7.90 26.58
C ASP A 443 -7.68 7.58 25.87
N PRO A 444 -7.94 6.31 25.50
CA PRO A 444 -9.17 5.93 24.80
C PRO A 444 -10.43 6.11 25.66
N ASP A 445 -10.28 6.08 26.99
CA ASP A 445 -11.38 6.25 27.95
C ASP A 445 -11.73 7.74 28.23
N SER A 446 -10.89 8.65 27.73
CA SER A 446 -11.06 10.11 27.88
C SER A 446 -11.18 10.81 26.50
N ASN A 447 -11.93 10.21 25.56
CA ASN A 447 -12.16 10.74 24.21
C ASN A 447 -10.87 11.07 23.45
N GLY A 448 -9.86 10.22 23.57
CA GLY A 448 -8.59 10.38 22.86
C GLY A 448 -7.69 11.49 23.40
N LYS A 449 -7.83 11.87 24.68
CA LYS A 449 -6.92 12.85 25.29
C LYS A 449 -5.47 12.41 25.11
N ILE A 450 -4.64 13.28 24.52
CA ILE A 450 -3.21 13.02 24.35
C ILE A 450 -2.54 12.94 25.73
N LEU A 451 -1.90 11.82 26.01
CA LEU A 451 -1.11 11.54 27.21
C LEU A 451 0.33 11.99 27.04
N TRP A 452 0.94 11.62 25.92
CA TRP A 452 2.26 12.04 25.51
C TRP A 452 2.39 12.05 24.00
N GLN A 453 3.37 12.77 23.49
CA GLN A 453 3.76 12.81 22.10
C GLN A 453 5.28 12.95 21.98
N LYS A 454 5.87 12.36 20.95
CA LYS A 454 7.31 12.40 20.73
C LYS A 454 7.64 12.40 19.25
N ARG A 455 8.55 13.29 18.84
CA ARG A 455 9.13 13.29 17.51
C ARG A 455 10.32 12.34 17.48
N LEU A 456 10.34 11.41 16.53
CA LEU A 456 11.42 10.43 16.34
C LEU A 456 12.27 10.76 15.10
N SER A 457 11.67 11.42 14.09
CA SER A 457 12.38 11.77 12.86
C SER A 457 11.80 13.04 12.21
N PRO A 458 12.44 13.60 11.19
CA PRO A 458 11.89 14.72 10.42
C PRO A 458 10.54 14.41 9.78
N GLY A 459 10.36 13.18 9.26
CA GLY A 459 9.16 12.78 8.53
C GLY A 459 9.10 13.33 7.11
N GLY A 460 8.02 13.05 6.41
CA GLY A 460 7.74 13.47 5.02
C GLY A 460 6.78 12.53 4.31
N VAL A 461 6.60 12.71 3.01
CA VAL A 461 5.65 11.92 2.16
C VAL A 461 5.89 10.41 2.26
N LEU A 462 7.15 9.96 2.31
CA LEU A 462 7.56 8.58 2.57
C LEU A 462 8.45 8.51 3.81
N GLY A 463 8.22 9.39 4.75
CA GLY A 463 9.01 9.58 5.94
C GLY A 463 8.36 9.07 7.21
N GLY A 464 9.02 9.29 8.32
CA GLY A 464 8.52 9.01 9.64
C GLY A 464 8.15 7.54 9.86
N ILE A 465 6.92 7.32 10.32
CA ILE A 465 6.39 6.00 10.67
C ILE A 465 5.37 5.60 9.62
N GLU A 466 5.72 4.62 8.79
CA GLU A 466 4.96 4.29 7.59
C GLU A 466 3.97 3.12 7.79
N TRP A 467 4.48 1.88 7.80
CA TRP A 467 3.61 0.71 7.66
C TRP A 467 3.25 0.04 8.96
N GLY A 468 4.00 0.24 10.01
CA GLY A 468 3.66 -0.34 11.30
C GLY A 468 4.84 -0.48 12.26
N PHE A 469 4.50 -0.63 13.50
CA PHE A 469 5.40 -0.79 14.62
C PHE A 469 4.90 -1.95 15.50
N ALA A 470 5.75 -2.49 16.37
CA ALA A 470 5.40 -3.61 17.23
C ALA A 470 5.41 -3.18 18.71
N ALA A 471 4.67 -3.91 19.55
CA ALA A 471 4.67 -3.63 20.99
C ALA A 471 4.58 -4.91 21.83
N ASP A 472 5.35 -4.96 22.91
CA ASP A 472 5.14 -5.88 24.03
C ASP A 472 4.28 -5.22 25.14
N GLU A 473 4.30 -5.76 26.34
CA GLU A 473 3.54 -5.22 27.46
C GLU A 473 4.07 -3.88 27.99
N LYS A 474 5.31 -3.50 27.68
CA LYS A 474 6.02 -2.36 28.28
C LYS A 474 6.51 -1.37 27.24
N ARG A 475 6.83 -1.80 26.04
CA ARG A 475 7.56 -1.04 25.04
C ARG A 475 6.84 -1.05 23.70
N VAL A 476 7.05 0.00 22.95
CA VAL A 476 6.74 0.08 21.51
C VAL A 476 8.06 0.21 20.74
N TYR A 477 8.16 -0.52 19.62
CA TYR A 477 9.34 -0.62 18.77
C TYR A 477 9.01 -0.04 17.40
N VAL A 478 9.65 1.07 17.06
CA VAL A 478 9.24 1.95 15.97
C VAL A 478 10.34 2.03 14.91
N PRO A 479 10.18 1.35 13.77
CA PRO A 479 11.07 1.54 12.63
C PRO A 479 10.79 2.88 11.95
N ILE A 480 11.84 3.50 11.43
CA ILE A 480 11.78 4.81 10.76
C ILE A 480 12.01 4.65 9.27
N SER A 481 11.10 5.20 8.48
CA SER A 481 11.17 5.21 7.02
C SER A 481 12.14 6.29 6.51
N ASP A 482 11.74 7.55 6.48
CA ASP A 482 12.46 8.71 5.96
C ASP A 482 13.21 8.45 4.63
N VAL A 483 12.54 7.72 3.72
CA VAL A 483 13.19 7.18 2.50
C VAL A 483 13.66 8.28 1.55
N TRP A 484 12.95 9.40 1.44
CA TRP A 484 13.33 10.50 0.54
C TRP A 484 14.27 11.48 1.21
N GLU A 485 14.08 11.72 2.48
CA GLU A 485 14.90 12.62 3.29
C GLU A 485 16.33 12.05 3.44
N ALA A 486 16.45 10.73 3.41
CA ALA A 486 17.75 10.03 3.46
C ALA A 486 18.70 10.39 2.33
N SER A 487 18.18 10.71 1.15
CA SER A 487 19.01 11.11 0.01
C SER A 487 19.58 12.52 0.17
N SER A 488 18.98 13.35 1.02
CA SER A 488 19.33 14.76 1.22
C SER A 488 20.13 15.04 2.52
N ALA A 489 20.09 14.13 3.50
CA ALA A 489 20.78 14.30 4.78
C ALA A 489 21.32 12.96 5.31
N PRO A 490 22.59 12.60 5.01
CA PRO A 490 23.21 11.39 5.53
C PRO A 490 23.13 11.32 7.06
N GLY A 491 22.57 10.21 7.58
CA GLY A 491 22.47 9.94 9.01
C GLY A 491 21.11 10.17 9.67
N HIS A 492 20.07 10.54 8.89
CA HIS A 492 18.70 10.74 9.42
C HIS A 492 17.68 9.71 8.94
N ALA A 493 18.04 8.85 7.99
CA ALA A 493 17.13 7.84 7.45
C ALA A 493 17.26 6.51 8.17
N GLY A 494 16.11 5.90 8.41
CA GLY A 494 16.05 4.58 8.99
C GLY A 494 16.40 4.55 10.47
N GLY A 495 16.65 3.34 10.97
CA GLY A 495 16.86 3.08 12.38
C GLY A 495 15.59 2.64 13.07
N ILE A 496 15.72 2.26 14.32
CA ILE A 496 14.62 1.74 15.12
C ILE A 496 14.71 2.28 16.55
N TYR A 497 13.57 2.69 17.10
CA TYR A 497 13.46 3.19 18.46
C TYR A 497 12.70 2.19 19.33
N ALA A 498 13.09 2.06 20.59
CA ALA A 498 12.26 1.49 21.63
C ALA A 498 11.85 2.58 22.64
N LEU A 499 10.55 2.72 22.83
CA LEU A 499 9.98 3.69 23.79
C LEU A 499 9.20 2.95 24.87
N ASN A 500 9.20 3.48 26.08
CA ASN A 500 8.27 3.03 27.12
C ASN A 500 6.82 3.38 26.70
N PHE A 501 5.95 2.40 26.73
CA PHE A 501 4.55 2.55 26.31
C PHE A 501 3.80 3.57 27.19
N ALA A 502 4.11 3.60 28.48
CA ALA A 502 3.40 4.41 29.47
C ALA A 502 3.63 5.93 29.35
N ASP A 503 4.83 6.36 28.94
CA ASP A 503 5.24 7.77 28.99
C ASP A 503 6.05 8.26 27.79
N GLY A 504 6.33 7.38 26.80
CA GLY A 504 7.08 7.71 25.60
C GLY A 504 8.57 7.96 25.83
N SER A 505 9.10 7.71 27.03
CA SER A 505 10.54 7.85 27.28
C SER A 505 11.32 6.83 26.45
N GLU A 506 12.44 7.25 25.88
CA GLU A 506 13.31 6.42 25.06
C GLU A 506 14.07 5.41 25.93
N VAL A 507 14.01 4.15 25.52
CA VAL A 507 14.76 3.07 26.17
C VAL A 507 16.09 2.89 25.45
N TRP A 508 16.04 2.80 24.13
CA TRP A 508 17.19 2.75 23.24
C TRP A 508 16.82 3.24 21.84
N ASN A 509 17.83 3.60 21.07
CA ASN A 509 17.75 3.93 19.65
C ASN A 509 18.92 3.27 18.94
N THR A 510 18.61 2.47 17.92
CA THR A 510 19.61 1.89 17.04
C THR A 510 19.57 2.62 15.70
N PRO A 511 20.58 3.43 15.38
CA PRO A 511 20.66 4.10 14.08
C PRO A 511 20.67 3.09 12.94
N ALA A 512 20.20 3.52 11.77
CA ALA A 512 20.27 2.70 10.58
C ALA A 512 21.68 2.24 10.26
N ALA A 513 21.81 1.00 9.82
CA ALA A 513 23.06 0.49 9.26
C ALA A 513 23.41 1.30 7.99
N LYS A 514 24.73 1.38 7.68
CA LYS A 514 25.15 1.92 6.38
C LYS A 514 24.57 1.01 5.27
N PRO A 515 23.84 1.58 4.28
CA PRO A 515 23.31 0.77 3.19
C PRO A 515 24.42 0.03 2.44
N ASP A 516 24.22 -1.24 2.16
CA ASP A 516 25.13 -2.10 1.40
C ASP A 516 24.38 -2.77 0.24
N CYS A 517 24.04 -2.02 -0.78
CA CYS A 517 23.36 -2.50 -1.97
C CYS A 517 24.15 -2.22 -3.26
N LEU A 518 25.47 -2.11 -3.19
CA LEU A 518 26.37 -2.07 -4.35
C LEU A 518 25.96 -1.02 -5.40
N ASP A 519 25.71 0.22 -5.00
CA ASP A 519 25.33 1.34 -5.87
C ASP A 519 24.02 1.13 -6.68
N ARG A 520 23.16 0.19 -6.29
CA ARG A 520 21.84 0.01 -6.89
C ARG A 520 20.98 1.27 -6.69
N ALA A 521 20.32 1.69 -7.74
CA ALA A 521 19.39 2.83 -7.67
C ALA A 521 18.31 2.58 -6.62
N GLY A 522 18.09 3.56 -5.74
CA GLY A 522 17.11 3.48 -4.67
C GLY A 522 17.56 2.77 -3.39
N CYS A 523 18.81 2.35 -3.33
CA CYS A 523 19.45 1.87 -2.11
C CYS A 523 19.47 2.96 -1.04
N ASN A 524 18.85 2.70 0.10
CA ASN A 524 18.91 3.59 1.27
C ASN A 524 18.63 2.79 2.56
N ALA A 525 18.87 3.43 3.70
CA ALA A 525 18.78 2.80 5.01
C ALA A 525 17.35 2.85 5.62
N GLY A 526 16.36 3.43 4.93
CA GLY A 526 14.99 3.55 5.45
C GLY A 526 14.38 2.20 5.81
N GLN A 527 13.62 2.16 6.88
CA GLN A 527 12.93 0.98 7.40
C GLN A 527 11.40 1.19 7.36
N PRO A 528 10.77 1.26 6.16
CA PRO A 528 9.33 1.48 6.05
C PRO A 528 8.50 0.24 6.42
N ALA A 529 9.09 -0.97 6.34
CA ALA A 529 8.38 -2.21 6.61
C ALA A 529 7.89 -2.27 8.07
N ALA A 530 6.71 -2.87 8.25
CA ALA A 530 6.19 -3.11 9.60
C ALA A 530 7.14 -4.00 10.40
N ALA A 531 7.40 -3.62 11.65
CA ALA A 531 8.17 -4.45 12.58
C ALA A 531 7.35 -5.63 13.08
N THR A 532 8.02 -6.74 13.37
CA THR A 532 7.43 -7.95 13.95
C THR A 532 8.22 -8.37 15.18
N LEU A 533 7.52 -8.64 16.27
CA LEU A 533 8.13 -8.98 17.55
C LEU A 533 7.75 -10.41 17.98
N ILE A 534 8.74 -11.15 18.40
CA ILE A 534 8.60 -12.39 19.16
C ILE A 534 9.44 -12.26 20.45
N PRO A 535 9.27 -13.12 21.46
CA PRO A 535 10.09 -13.06 22.66
C PRO A 535 11.59 -13.12 22.35
N GLY A 536 12.30 -12.03 22.69
CA GLY A 536 13.74 -11.91 22.48
C GLY A 536 14.20 -11.56 21.06
N VAL A 537 13.28 -11.32 20.11
CA VAL A 537 13.65 -10.97 18.73
C VAL A 537 12.68 -9.95 18.13
N LEU A 538 13.22 -8.85 17.63
CA LEU A 538 12.49 -7.84 16.87
C LEU A 538 12.98 -7.84 15.42
N PHE A 539 12.12 -8.16 14.47
CA PHE A 539 12.44 -8.15 13.04
C PHE A 539 12.05 -6.82 12.38
N SER A 540 12.91 -6.31 11.51
CA SER A 540 12.63 -5.15 10.68
C SER A 540 13.38 -5.26 9.34
N GLY A 541 12.68 -5.01 8.23
CA GLY A 541 13.24 -4.96 6.89
C GLY A 541 13.63 -3.54 6.50
N SER A 542 14.67 -3.39 5.69
CA SER A 542 15.16 -2.10 5.22
C SER A 542 15.30 -2.01 3.69
N MET A 543 15.34 -0.79 3.17
CA MET A 543 15.39 -0.51 1.72
C MET A 543 16.76 -0.82 1.09
N ASP A 544 17.74 -1.22 1.86
CA ASP A 544 19.01 -1.78 1.38
C ASP A 544 18.91 -3.28 1.00
N GLY A 545 17.74 -3.90 1.20
CA GLY A 545 17.47 -5.31 0.89
C GLY A 545 17.65 -6.24 2.09
N HIS A 546 18.08 -5.72 3.23
CA HIS A 546 18.35 -6.52 4.42
C HIS A 546 17.08 -6.76 5.27
N MET A 547 17.00 -7.98 5.82
CA MET A 547 16.15 -8.30 6.96
C MET A 547 17.04 -8.40 8.19
N ARG A 548 16.74 -7.59 9.21
CA ARG A 548 17.51 -7.57 10.46
C ARG A 548 16.67 -8.00 11.64
N ALA A 549 17.32 -8.71 12.58
CA ALA A 549 16.76 -9.00 13.89
C ALA A 549 17.57 -8.26 14.97
N TYR A 550 16.83 -7.66 15.89
CA TYR A 550 17.36 -6.88 17.01
C TYR A 550 16.99 -7.55 18.32
N ASP A 551 17.88 -7.49 19.31
CA ASP A 551 17.51 -7.77 20.69
C ASP A 551 16.55 -6.67 21.20
N PRO A 552 15.30 -6.97 21.54
CA PRO A 552 14.35 -5.96 21.99
C PRO A 552 14.71 -5.31 23.33
N ALA A 553 15.61 -5.91 24.11
CA ALA A 553 16.06 -5.33 25.38
C ALA A 553 17.12 -4.24 25.17
N THR A 554 18.02 -4.40 24.22
CA THR A 554 19.22 -3.56 24.03
C THR A 554 19.24 -2.78 22.70
N GLY A 555 18.50 -3.26 21.69
CA GLY A 555 18.56 -2.73 20.31
C GLY A 555 19.77 -3.24 19.51
N GLU A 556 20.58 -4.14 20.04
CA GLU A 556 21.69 -4.73 19.29
C GLU A 556 21.20 -5.57 18.13
N VAL A 557 21.86 -5.47 16.97
CA VAL A 557 21.60 -6.36 15.82
C VAL A 557 22.17 -7.75 16.15
N ILE A 558 21.28 -8.74 16.24
CA ILE A 558 21.63 -10.12 16.59
C ILE A 558 21.61 -11.07 15.38
N TRP A 559 21.05 -10.61 14.26
CA TRP A 559 21.04 -11.34 12.98
C TRP A 559 20.80 -10.36 11.82
N ASP A 560 21.42 -10.60 10.68
CA ASP A 560 21.32 -9.77 9.48
C ASP A 560 21.50 -10.64 8.23
N VAL A 561 20.62 -10.48 7.25
CA VAL A 561 20.67 -11.19 5.96
C VAL A 561 20.24 -10.28 4.82
N ASP A 562 21.00 -10.33 3.70
CA ASP A 562 20.68 -9.69 2.41
C ASP A 562 19.79 -10.63 1.54
#